data_387a2e63e80172b32a8ea45be95e7b54
#
_entry.id   387a2e63e80172b32a8ea45be95e7b54
#
_cell.length_a   1.000
_cell.length_b   1.000
_cell.length_c   1.000
_cell.angle_alpha   90.00
_cell.angle_beta   90.00
_cell.angle_gamma   90.00
#
_symmetry.space_group_name_H-M   'P 1'
#
loop_
_entity.id
_entity.type
_entity.pdbx_description
1 polymer ?
#
loop_
_entity_poly.entity_id
_entity_poly.type
_entity_poly.pdbx_seq_one_letter_code
_entity_poly.pdbx_strand_id
1 'polypeptide(L)'
;MNCEKNAVVCEGYPEKQIWKSGKEKAEEGMDCIAASIVGVADFEPERMKTSGPLPVITMQPIFNGLENTEDMIFWKHYNDHLSAVLTVEGEHKNAFKDMLIPLATKHQGLMHSILALSSKHIDFETPYGLNILKRTQSTSLEALQQRSDYHHEKAMEKLYADIARQDHADRDDPEYKTMLSARYGQMLCLLLESLAEGNPRGEHRVHLQAYQTLIQHSPPEDPAFLTFISEFFQYHIFADELIRYPDIQTARLASEDWVPIVPIHPPRLLGVADGLFNHLCQITSVRNTIRANMAAHVDPVVDYTSLYRAAEIDAAIRDWTPQWPPGDSRDRVGLLYKQMMWVYLFRTIYPPSSSTNQSSLSNSSTSLPMLPGSSVGIGSSMANTANTPPRSASNSCASSPSLRPSISHTDITNPRRHSIAIHAHTQTERADSPPPFRQPPNHDPRITLAVDESLTILDSFKPSDPTQTLLLIPCLVIGTACFSPAQQERVRTAVRTVRGYTGLRNTDRVAEVLEEVWRCMERGEWARVWDWQGVARSLGVDFLCT
;
A
#
# COMPACT_ATOMS: atom_id res chain seq x y z
N MET A 1 24.32 -1.29 39.71
CA MET A 1 25.54 -2.08 39.52
C MET A 1 25.95 -2.31 38.07
N ASN A 2 25.45 -1.50 37.14
CA ASN A 2 25.94 -1.51 35.73
C ASN A 2 27.05 -0.49 35.48
N CYS A 3 27.16 0.55 36.32
CA CYS A 3 28.18 1.60 36.16
C CYS A 3 29.59 1.13 36.51
N GLU A 4 29.73 0.22 37.50
CA GLU A 4 31.02 -0.39 37.89
C GLU A 4 31.63 -1.26 36.79
N LYS A 5 30.78 -1.94 36.00
CA LYS A 5 31.25 -2.79 34.89
C LYS A 5 31.76 -2.00 33.67
N ASN A 6 31.38 -0.74 33.55
CA ASN A 6 31.70 0.10 32.39
C ASN A 6 32.67 1.26 32.73
N ALA A 7 33.27 1.28 33.91
CA ALA A 7 34.21 2.30 34.39
C ALA A 7 33.68 3.75 34.24
N VAL A 8 32.37 3.96 34.42
CA VAL A 8 31.72 5.27 34.33
C VAL A 8 31.45 5.77 35.75
N VAL A 9 31.80 7.03 36.03
CA VAL A 9 31.51 7.69 37.33
C VAL A 9 29.99 7.78 37.46
N CYS A 10 29.42 7.14 38.49
CA CYS A 10 27.99 7.13 38.73
C CYS A 10 27.58 8.38 39.50
N GLU A 11 26.86 9.29 38.84
CA GLU A 11 26.33 10.54 39.44
C GLU A 11 25.11 10.30 40.36
N GLY A 12 24.67 9.03 40.51
CA GLY A 12 23.45 8.68 41.26
C GLY A 12 22.19 8.95 40.47
N TYR A 13 21.12 8.25 40.82
CA TYR A 13 19.78 8.57 40.33
C TYR A 13 19.16 9.63 41.22
N PRO A 14 18.44 10.64 40.69
CA PRO A 14 17.67 11.54 41.54
C PRO A 14 16.67 10.71 42.35
N GLU A 15 16.44 11.12 43.60
CA GLU A 15 15.51 10.44 44.50
C GLU A 15 14.16 10.26 43.79
N LYS A 16 13.64 9.02 43.83
CA LYS A 16 12.32 8.72 43.28
C LYS A 16 11.27 9.63 43.94
N GLN A 17 10.70 10.55 43.20
CA GLN A 17 9.53 11.27 43.65
C GLN A 17 8.39 10.26 43.85
N ILE A 18 8.02 10.04 45.10
CA ILE A 18 6.87 9.23 45.46
C ILE A 18 5.63 10.07 45.14
N TRP A 19 4.85 9.65 44.14
CA TRP A 19 3.57 10.26 43.84
C TRP A 19 2.60 9.96 44.96
N LYS A 20 2.23 10.98 45.76
CA LYS A 20 1.16 10.89 46.75
C LYS A 20 -0.18 11.09 46.10
N SER A 21 -1.17 10.27 46.42
CA SER A 21 -2.53 10.41 45.91
C SER A 21 -3.15 11.72 46.38
N GLY A 22 -4.13 12.25 45.64
CA GLY A 22 -4.82 13.48 46.03
C GLY A 22 -5.50 13.39 47.42
N LYS A 23 -5.80 12.18 47.89
CA LYS A 23 -6.37 11.88 49.19
C LYS A 23 -5.35 12.05 50.31
N GLU A 24 -4.10 11.55 50.11
CA GLU A 24 -3.00 11.71 51.06
C GLU A 24 -2.54 13.16 51.19
N LYS A 25 -2.58 13.95 50.09
CA LYS A 25 -2.34 15.40 50.17
C LYS A 25 -3.41 16.17 50.90
N ALA A 26 -4.66 15.73 50.83
CA ALA A 26 -5.77 16.36 51.56
C ALA A 26 -5.71 16.05 53.08
N GLU A 27 -5.27 14.86 53.48
CA GLU A 27 -5.08 14.49 54.88
C GLU A 27 -3.90 15.24 55.53
N GLU A 28 -2.74 15.40 54.83
CA GLU A 28 -1.65 16.24 55.32
C GLU A 28 -2.00 17.74 55.41
N GLY A 29 -2.91 18.24 54.58
CA GLY A 29 -3.40 19.61 54.66
C GLY A 29 -4.35 19.87 55.83
N MET A 30 -5.03 18.85 56.32
CA MET A 30 -5.92 18.98 57.48
C MET A 30 -5.17 19.04 58.79
N ASP A 31 -4.03 18.35 58.94
CA ASP A 31 -3.21 18.42 60.15
C ASP A 31 -2.54 19.77 60.37
N CYS A 32 -2.27 20.53 59.29
CA CYS A 32 -1.75 21.90 59.41
C CYS A 32 -2.79 22.93 59.82
N ILE A 33 -4.07 22.66 59.58
CA ILE A 33 -5.17 23.58 59.98
C ILE A 33 -5.60 23.33 61.43
N ALA A 34 -5.48 22.12 61.93
CA ALA A 34 -5.84 21.78 63.33
C ALA A 34 -4.90 22.40 64.37
N ALA A 35 -3.68 22.82 64.02
CA ALA A 35 -2.74 23.41 64.96
C ALA A 35 -2.85 24.93 65.14
N SER A 36 -3.75 25.63 64.43
CA SER A 36 -3.88 27.10 64.46
C SER A 36 -5.21 27.63 65.03
N ILE A 37 -6.08 26.77 65.55
CA ILE A 37 -7.35 27.25 66.13
C ILE A 37 -7.46 26.78 67.60
N VAL A 38 -6.73 27.43 68.49
CA VAL A 38 -7.07 27.55 69.88
C VAL A 38 -7.22 29.05 70.21
N GLY A 39 -8.43 29.51 70.25
CA GLY A 39 -8.78 30.84 70.70
C GLY A 39 -10.08 31.39 70.17
N VAL A 40 -11.13 31.36 71.03
CA VAL A 40 -12.25 32.30 71.17
C VAL A 40 -13.57 32.01 70.41
N ALA A 41 -14.54 31.64 71.30
CA ALA A 41 -15.96 32.13 71.39
C ALA A 41 -17.00 31.66 70.35
N ASP A 42 -18.02 31.02 70.97
CA ASP A 42 -19.41 30.96 70.65
C ASP A 42 -19.93 31.68 69.40
N PHE A 43 -20.30 30.88 68.39
CA PHE A 43 -21.33 31.26 67.41
C PHE A 43 -22.15 30.03 67.02
N GLU A 44 -23.44 30.10 67.19
CA GLU A 44 -24.42 29.10 66.75
C GLU A 44 -24.38 28.90 65.26
N PRO A 45 -24.54 27.64 64.73
CA PRO A 45 -24.55 27.41 63.28
C PRO A 45 -25.93 27.70 62.71
N GLU A 46 -26.10 28.85 62.08
CA GLU A 46 -27.20 29.04 61.16
C GLU A 46 -27.07 28.08 59.99
N ARG A 47 -28.08 27.24 59.86
CA ARG A 47 -28.26 26.34 58.70
C ARG A 47 -28.39 27.15 57.40
N MET A 48 -27.28 27.40 56.69
CA MET A 48 -27.34 27.84 55.31
C MET A 48 -27.77 26.69 54.40
N LYS A 49 -29.08 26.70 54.07
CA LYS A 49 -29.61 25.98 52.90
C LYS A 49 -29.17 26.72 51.66
N THR A 50 -28.09 26.29 51.01
CA THR A 50 -27.80 26.68 49.63
C THR A 50 -27.69 25.43 48.77
N SER A 51 -28.82 24.90 48.35
CA SER A 51 -28.91 24.04 47.16
C SER A 51 -29.04 24.93 45.92
N GLY A 52 -27.98 25.61 45.57
CA GLY A 52 -27.82 26.14 44.23
C GLY A 52 -27.29 25.03 43.32
N PRO A 53 -27.71 24.95 42.07
CA PRO A 53 -27.06 24.02 41.12
C PRO A 53 -25.59 24.35 41.07
N LEU A 54 -24.76 23.30 41.20
CA LEU A 54 -23.32 23.43 41.01
C LEU A 54 -23.07 24.14 39.67
N PRO A 55 -22.17 25.13 39.60
CA PRO A 55 -21.85 25.76 38.34
C PRO A 55 -21.35 24.67 37.37
N VAL A 56 -22.06 24.51 36.27
CA VAL A 56 -21.59 23.71 35.15
C VAL A 56 -20.33 24.41 34.64
N ILE A 57 -19.17 23.86 34.96
CA ILE A 57 -17.92 24.33 34.37
C ILE A 57 -17.98 23.90 32.90
N THR A 58 -18.46 24.79 32.05
CA THR A 58 -18.33 24.64 30.61
C THR A 58 -16.84 24.80 30.30
N MET A 59 -16.16 23.70 30.09
CA MET A 59 -14.79 23.77 29.58
C MET A 59 -14.84 24.49 28.24
N GLN A 60 -14.18 25.64 28.17
CA GLN A 60 -14.00 26.31 26.88
C GLN A 60 -13.21 25.35 25.98
N PRO A 61 -13.55 25.24 24.69
CA PRO A 61 -12.84 24.38 23.77
C PRO A 61 -11.34 24.77 23.76
N ILE A 62 -10.49 23.78 23.97
CA ILE A 62 -9.03 23.99 24.02
C ILE A 62 -8.52 24.46 22.66
N PHE A 63 -9.24 24.08 21.58
CA PHE A 63 -8.97 24.46 20.20
C PHE A 63 -10.27 24.80 19.47
N ASN A 64 -10.18 25.67 18.47
CA ASN A 64 -11.30 25.96 17.58
C ASN A 64 -11.78 24.69 16.87
N GLY A 65 -13.05 24.32 17.03
CA GLY A 65 -13.66 23.12 16.43
C GLY A 65 -13.78 21.91 17.35
N LEU A 66 -13.27 21.96 18.59
CA LEU A 66 -13.49 20.95 19.63
C LEU A 66 -14.53 21.48 20.63
N GLU A 67 -15.79 21.04 20.49
CA GLU A 67 -16.93 21.63 21.21
C GLU A 67 -17.54 20.66 22.22
N ASN A 68 -17.43 19.34 21.98
CA ASN A 68 -18.10 18.33 22.78
C ASN A 68 -17.26 17.08 23.02
N THR A 69 -17.84 16.08 23.67
CA THR A 69 -17.18 14.82 24.03
C THR A 69 -16.82 13.99 22.79
N GLU A 70 -17.67 13.99 21.78
CA GLU A 70 -17.48 13.27 20.52
C GLU A 70 -16.25 13.80 19.78
N ASP A 71 -16.07 15.12 19.73
CA ASP A 71 -14.90 15.76 19.13
C ASP A 71 -13.61 15.36 19.85
N MET A 72 -13.66 15.29 21.18
CA MET A 72 -12.52 14.86 21.98
C MET A 72 -12.16 13.40 21.73
N ILE A 73 -13.13 12.53 21.46
CA ILE A 73 -12.90 11.14 21.06
C ILE A 73 -12.16 11.11 19.72
N PHE A 74 -12.66 11.84 18.70
CA PHE A 74 -12.07 11.91 17.38
C PHE A 74 -10.67 12.52 17.41
N TRP A 75 -10.49 13.62 18.12
CA TRP A 75 -9.20 14.27 18.31
C TRP A 75 -8.19 13.36 18.99
N LYS A 76 -8.59 12.68 20.06
CA LYS A 76 -7.73 11.73 20.75
C LYS A 76 -7.35 10.56 19.86
N HIS A 77 -8.30 10.02 19.11
CA HIS A 77 -8.04 8.94 18.16
C HIS A 77 -7.04 9.35 17.09
N TYR A 78 -7.17 10.57 16.54
CA TYR A 78 -6.20 11.12 15.59
C TYR A 78 -4.78 11.17 16.17
N ASN A 79 -4.65 11.78 17.35
CA ASN A 79 -3.34 11.99 17.98
C ASN A 79 -2.68 10.68 18.43
N ASP A 80 -3.44 9.77 19.03
CA ASP A 80 -2.88 8.60 19.69
C ASP A 80 -2.74 7.41 18.75
N HIS A 81 -3.50 7.38 17.65
CA HIS A 81 -3.56 6.21 16.78
C HIS A 81 -3.46 6.55 15.29
N LEU A 82 -4.42 7.29 14.71
CA LEU A 82 -4.52 7.45 13.26
C LEU A 82 -3.27 8.08 12.65
N SER A 83 -2.77 9.18 13.21
CA SER A 83 -1.56 9.84 12.68
C SER A 83 -0.32 8.94 12.66
N ALA A 84 -0.23 7.96 13.58
CA ALA A 84 0.90 7.03 13.65
C ALA A 84 0.83 5.95 12.55
N VAL A 85 -0.37 5.49 12.18
CA VAL A 85 -0.54 4.46 11.13
C VAL A 85 -0.50 5.03 9.71
N LEU A 86 -0.57 6.35 9.55
CA LEU A 86 -0.44 7.03 8.26
C LEU A 86 1.02 7.32 7.86
N THR A 87 1.98 7.11 8.75
CA THR A 87 3.40 7.35 8.48
C THR A 87 4.22 6.08 8.57
N VAL A 88 5.24 5.97 7.74
CA VAL A 88 6.24 4.88 7.76
C VAL A 88 7.46 5.21 8.62
N GLU A 89 7.59 6.44 9.09
CA GLU A 89 8.73 6.92 9.88
C GLU A 89 8.57 6.67 11.39
N GLY A 90 7.40 6.16 11.83
CA GLY A 90 7.06 5.93 13.24
C GLY A 90 6.76 7.23 14.01
N GLU A 91 6.88 7.19 15.34
CA GLU A 91 6.48 8.32 16.20
C GLU A 91 7.46 9.50 16.18
N HIS A 92 8.71 9.29 15.79
CA HIS A 92 9.77 10.30 15.94
C HIS A 92 9.77 11.38 14.85
N LYS A 93 9.17 11.11 13.69
CA LYS A 93 9.02 12.07 12.58
C LYS A 93 7.67 11.88 11.93
N ASN A 94 6.67 12.56 12.42
CA ASN A 94 5.31 12.38 11.97
C ASN A 94 4.75 13.66 11.35
N ALA A 95 4.81 13.76 10.02
CA ALA A 95 4.31 14.93 9.29
C ALA A 95 2.82 15.21 9.55
N PHE A 96 2.01 14.17 9.81
CA PHE A 96 0.59 14.32 10.15
C PHE A 96 0.38 14.98 11.51
N LYS A 97 1.32 14.80 12.45
CA LYS A 97 1.32 15.53 13.74
C LYS A 97 2.06 16.86 13.61
N ASP A 98 3.27 16.83 13.10
CA ASP A 98 4.20 17.96 13.18
C ASP A 98 3.82 19.12 12.26
N MET A 99 3.12 18.84 11.15
CA MET A 99 2.71 19.84 10.16
C MET A 99 1.20 20.10 10.19
N LEU A 100 0.35 19.04 10.20
CA LEU A 100 -1.10 19.25 10.09
C LEU A 100 -1.72 19.77 11.39
N ILE A 101 -1.30 19.30 12.56
CA ILE A 101 -1.87 19.75 13.84
C ILE A 101 -1.65 21.24 14.09
N PRO A 102 -0.42 21.79 13.97
CA PRO A 102 -0.20 23.24 14.14
C PRO A 102 -0.99 24.08 13.14
N LEU A 103 -1.21 23.57 11.94
CA LEU A 103 -2.01 24.23 10.92
C LEU A 103 -3.51 24.18 11.25
N ALA A 104 -4.00 23.04 11.72
CA ALA A 104 -5.40 22.84 12.12
C ALA A 104 -5.80 23.71 13.33
N THR A 105 -4.87 24.00 14.26
CA THR A 105 -5.15 24.92 15.37
C THR A 105 -5.38 26.35 14.91
N LYS A 106 -4.87 26.72 13.73
CA LYS A 106 -5.04 28.05 13.13
C LYS A 106 -6.17 28.10 12.11
N HIS A 107 -6.58 26.95 11.57
CA HIS A 107 -7.56 26.87 10.48
C HIS A 107 -8.69 25.90 10.79
N GLN A 108 -9.88 26.43 11.06
CA GLN A 108 -11.04 25.66 11.49
C GLN A 108 -11.48 24.60 10.47
N GLY A 109 -11.42 24.90 9.16
CA GLY A 109 -11.77 23.94 8.10
C GLY A 109 -10.90 22.71 8.13
N LEU A 110 -9.58 22.86 8.33
CA LEU A 110 -8.67 21.73 8.46
C LEU A 110 -8.92 20.94 9.76
N MET A 111 -9.27 21.63 10.86
CA MET A 111 -9.65 20.92 12.09
C MET A 111 -10.88 20.03 11.86
N HIS A 112 -11.92 20.55 11.23
CA HIS A 112 -13.10 19.74 10.88
C HIS A 112 -12.74 18.57 9.97
N SER A 113 -11.84 18.74 8.99
CA SER A 113 -11.40 17.66 8.11
C SER A 113 -10.64 16.56 8.87
N ILE A 114 -9.79 16.93 9.84
CA ILE A 114 -9.09 15.96 10.71
C ILE A 114 -10.08 15.17 11.56
N LEU A 115 -11.09 15.85 12.13
CA LEU A 115 -12.10 15.19 12.97
C LEU A 115 -13.02 14.28 12.14
N ALA A 116 -13.41 14.69 10.94
CA ALA A 116 -14.17 13.86 10.00
C ALA A 116 -13.38 12.61 9.61
N LEU A 117 -12.14 12.75 9.15
CA LEU A 117 -11.26 11.62 8.83
C LEU A 117 -11.12 10.68 10.03
N SER A 118 -10.86 11.23 11.22
CA SER A 118 -10.67 10.45 12.43
C SER A 118 -11.91 9.64 12.81
N SER A 119 -13.09 10.26 12.69
CA SER A 119 -14.37 9.60 12.98
C SER A 119 -14.68 8.44 12.01
N LYS A 120 -14.41 8.63 10.71
CA LYS A 120 -14.60 7.59 9.67
C LYS A 120 -13.62 6.43 9.81
N HIS A 121 -12.44 6.69 10.37
CA HIS A 121 -11.43 5.66 10.61
C HIS A 121 -11.78 4.75 11.80
N ILE A 122 -12.52 5.23 12.80
CA ILE A 122 -12.94 4.43 13.95
C ILE A 122 -13.94 3.37 13.47
N ASP A 123 -13.55 2.11 13.58
CA ASP A 123 -14.43 0.97 13.29
C ASP A 123 -15.06 0.48 14.59
N PHE A 124 -16.32 0.80 14.81
CA PHE A 124 -17.08 0.48 16.03
C PHE A 124 -17.47 -1.01 16.13
N GLU A 125 -17.23 -1.81 15.11
CA GLU A 125 -17.39 -3.28 15.15
C GLU A 125 -16.15 -3.97 15.75
N THR A 126 -15.02 -3.28 15.78
CA THR A 126 -13.78 -3.80 16.33
C THR A 126 -13.72 -3.74 17.86
N PRO A 127 -12.89 -4.57 18.52
CA PRO A 127 -12.68 -4.47 19.97
C PRO A 127 -12.22 -3.08 20.42
N TYR A 128 -11.48 -2.36 19.58
CA TYR A 128 -11.03 -0.99 19.85
C TYR A 128 -12.20 -0.02 19.86
N GLY A 129 -13.04 0.00 18.83
CA GLY A 129 -14.21 0.87 18.75
C GLY A 129 -15.24 0.55 19.85
N LEU A 130 -15.49 -0.74 20.12
CA LEU A 130 -16.35 -1.16 21.22
C LEU A 130 -15.82 -0.70 22.59
N ASN A 131 -14.50 -0.66 22.78
CA ASN A 131 -13.90 -0.16 24.03
C ASN A 131 -14.07 1.37 24.18
N ILE A 132 -14.01 2.13 23.09
CA ILE A 132 -14.35 3.57 23.10
C ILE A 132 -15.77 3.77 23.60
N LEU A 133 -16.77 3.08 23.00
CA LEU A 133 -18.18 3.17 23.41
C LEU A 133 -18.40 2.78 24.87
N LYS A 134 -17.72 1.73 25.36
CA LYS A 134 -17.81 1.30 26.77
C LYS A 134 -17.24 2.32 27.76
N ARG A 135 -16.17 3.01 27.38
CA ARG A 135 -15.51 4.00 28.25
C ARG A 135 -16.26 5.34 28.30
N THR A 136 -17.00 5.65 27.24
CA THR A 136 -17.69 6.92 27.10
C THR A 136 -19.22 6.72 27.23
N GLN A 137 -19.66 6.45 28.44
CA GLN A 137 -21.07 6.15 28.72
C GLN A 137 -22.06 7.31 28.42
N SER A 138 -21.53 8.52 28.21
CA SER A 138 -22.34 9.72 27.89
C SER A 138 -22.65 9.86 26.40
N THR A 139 -22.07 9.00 25.53
CA THR A 139 -22.14 9.14 24.07
C THR A 139 -22.72 7.87 23.46
N SER A 140 -23.63 8.00 22.49
CA SER A 140 -24.17 6.90 21.70
C SER A 140 -23.48 6.80 20.35
N LEU A 141 -23.63 5.64 19.69
CA LEU A 141 -23.11 5.44 18.32
C LEU A 141 -23.75 6.43 17.35
N GLU A 142 -25.06 6.70 17.49
CA GLU A 142 -25.80 7.65 16.67
C GLU A 142 -25.28 9.08 16.86
N ALA A 143 -24.94 9.48 18.09
CA ALA A 143 -24.36 10.79 18.38
C ALA A 143 -22.97 10.94 17.71
N LEU A 144 -22.13 9.89 17.76
CA LEU A 144 -20.84 9.86 17.08
C LEU A 144 -21.03 9.96 15.57
N GLN A 145 -21.97 9.25 14.99
CA GLN A 145 -22.23 9.28 13.56
C GLN A 145 -22.76 10.65 13.10
N GLN A 146 -23.72 11.22 13.82
CA GLN A 146 -24.23 12.56 13.55
C GLN A 146 -23.11 13.61 13.64
N ARG A 147 -22.20 13.46 14.62
CA ARG A 147 -21.08 14.40 14.78
C ARG A 147 -20.02 14.23 13.69
N SER A 148 -19.80 13.01 13.22
CA SER A 148 -18.96 12.71 12.06
C SER A 148 -19.46 13.43 10.81
N ASP A 149 -20.76 13.30 10.50
CA ASP A 149 -21.37 13.94 9.35
C ASP A 149 -21.32 15.46 9.45
N TYR A 150 -21.57 16.02 10.65
CA TYR A 150 -21.40 17.45 10.91
C TYR A 150 -19.98 17.95 10.59
N HIS A 151 -18.93 17.21 10.99
CA HIS A 151 -17.57 17.62 10.71
C HIS A 151 -17.25 17.53 9.22
N HIS A 152 -17.73 16.51 8.53
CA HIS A 152 -17.58 16.38 7.07
C HIS A 152 -18.24 17.57 6.35
N GLU A 153 -19.50 17.88 6.67
CA GLU A 153 -20.23 19.00 6.08
C GLU A 153 -19.53 20.34 6.34
N LYS A 154 -19.05 20.57 7.57
CA LYS A 154 -18.32 21.79 7.93
C LYS A 154 -16.97 21.90 7.26
N ALA A 155 -16.26 20.77 7.08
CA ALA A 155 -15.01 20.73 6.33
C ALA A 155 -15.25 21.15 4.87
N MET A 156 -16.28 20.61 4.23
CA MET A 156 -16.63 20.95 2.85
C MET A 156 -17.08 22.41 2.71
N GLU A 157 -17.96 22.90 3.61
CA GLU A 157 -18.40 24.30 3.64
C GLU A 157 -17.21 25.27 3.70
N LYS A 158 -16.25 25.00 4.60
CA LYS A 158 -15.06 25.84 4.76
C LYS A 158 -14.15 25.74 3.56
N LEU A 159 -13.94 24.55 2.98
CA LEU A 159 -13.13 24.39 1.78
C LEU A 159 -13.68 25.19 0.61
N TYR A 160 -14.99 25.15 0.36
CA TYR A 160 -15.63 25.94 -0.68
C TYR A 160 -15.53 27.44 -0.42
N ALA A 161 -15.69 27.88 0.85
CA ALA A 161 -15.53 29.28 1.23
C ALA A 161 -14.10 29.78 0.98
N ASP A 162 -13.09 28.98 1.27
CA ASP A 162 -11.68 29.31 1.05
C ASP A 162 -11.33 29.34 -0.45
N ILE A 163 -11.92 28.45 -1.25
CA ILE A 163 -11.79 28.50 -2.72
C ILE A 163 -12.36 29.81 -3.27
N ALA A 164 -13.54 30.21 -2.81
CA ALA A 164 -14.19 31.46 -3.26
C ALA A 164 -13.44 32.74 -2.87
N ARG A 165 -12.67 32.71 -1.76
CA ARG A 165 -11.84 33.85 -1.32
C ARG A 165 -10.57 34.06 -2.13
N GLN A 166 -10.10 33.06 -2.86
CA GLN A 166 -8.80 33.07 -3.55
C GLN A 166 -8.69 34.21 -4.57
N ASP A 167 -9.78 34.59 -5.24
CA ASP A 167 -9.76 35.57 -6.33
C ASP A 167 -9.51 37.01 -5.86
N HIS A 168 -9.60 37.28 -4.57
CA HIS A 168 -9.51 38.63 -3.98
C HIS A 168 -8.41 38.79 -2.94
N ALA A 169 -7.65 37.74 -2.61
CA ALA A 169 -6.67 37.77 -1.53
C ALA A 169 -5.29 38.21 -2.01
N ASP A 170 -4.61 39.02 -1.20
CA ASP A 170 -3.19 39.33 -1.38
C ASP A 170 -2.36 38.07 -1.12
N ARG A 171 -1.55 37.66 -2.09
CA ARG A 171 -0.73 36.44 -2.00
C ARG A 171 0.39 36.56 -0.96
N ASP A 172 0.78 37.76 -0.58
CA ASP A 172 1.80 38.00 0.42
C ASP A 172 1.27 38.02 1.86
N ASP A 173 -0.05 38.00 2.02
CA ASP A 173 -0.71 37.96 3.32
C ASP A 173 -0.42 36.62 4.05
N PRO A 174 0.08 36.65 5.30
CA PRO A 174 0.30 35.46 6.11
C PRO A 174 -0.98 34.64 6.34
N GLU A 175 -2.16 35.29 6.40
CA GLU A 175 -3.45 34.59 6.53
C GLU A 175 -3.76 33.80 5.25
N TYR A 176 -3.51 34.40 4.06
CA TYR A 176 -3.66 33.70 2.77
C TYR A 176 -2.74 32.48 2.69
N LYS A 177 -1.46 32.61 3.10
CA LYS A 177 -0.48 31.49 3.10
C LYS A 177 -0.92 30.35 4.02
N THR A 178 -1.46 30.70 5.18
CA THR A 178 -2.02 29.72 6.13
C THR A 178 -3.25 29.02 5.54
N MET A 179 -4.18 29.77 4.96
CA MET A 179 -5.38 29.26 4.28
C MET A 179 -5.00 28.33 3.12
N LEU A 180 -4.03 28.72 2.28
CA LEU A 180 -3.56 27.91 1.16
C LEU A 180 -2.99 26.57 1.64
N SER A 181 -2.13 26.58 2.64
CA SER A 181 -1.56 25.36 3.25
C SER A 181 -2.66 24.50 3.87
N ALA A 182 -3.64 25.11 4.53
CA ALA A 182 -4.79 24.41 5.11
C ALA A 182 -5.65 23.72 4.03
N ARG A 183 -5.83 24.33 2.85
CA ARG A 183 -6.54 23.71 1.73
C ARG A 183 -5.87 22.41 1.24
N TYR A 184 -4.54 22.39 1.15
CA TYR A 184 -3.81 21.16 0.86
C TYR A 184 -4.04 20.09 1.94
N GLY A 185 -3.97 20.50 3.21
CA GLY A 185 -4.27 19.60 4.33
C GLY A 185 -5.72 19.08 4.32
N GLN A 186 -6.70 19.91 3.95
CA GLN A 186 -8.10 19.50 3.80
C GLN A 186 -8.27 18.47 2.68
N MET A 187 -7.70 18.72 1.48
CA MET A 187 -7.74 17.76 0.37
C MET A 187 -7.08 16.43 0.74
N LEU A 188 -5.96 16.48 1.49
CA LEU A 188 -5.30 15.29 2.01
C LEU A 188 -6.22 14.50 2.95
N CYS A 189 -6.88 15.18 3.90
CA CYS A 189 -7.81 14.52 4.82
C CYS A 189 -9.00 13.90 4.09
N LEU A 190 -9.59 14.59 3.10
CA LEU A 190 -10.71 14.08 2.29
C LEU A 190 -10.30 12.86 1.45
N LEU A 191 -9.07 12.86 0.91
CA LEU A 191 -8.52 11.69 0.22
C LEU A 191 -8.41 10.50 1.19
N LEU A 192 -7.83 10.72 2.37
CA LEU A 192 -7.69 9.67 3.40
C LEU A 192 -9.04 9.20 3.96
N GLU A 193 -10.04 10.09 4.04
CA GLU A 193 -11.41 9.73 4.42
C GLU A 193 -12.00 8.70 3.46
N SER A 194 -11.80 8.89 2.13
CA SER A 194 -12.23 7.91 1.13
C SER A 194 -11.56 6.55 1.28
N LEU A 195 -10.28 6.51 1.73
CA LEU A 195 -9.57 5.27 2.05
C LEU A 195 -10.09 4.62 3.33
N ALA A 196 -10.34 5.41 4.37
CA ALA A 196 -10.85 4.94 5.65
C ALA A 196 -12.24 4.31 5.50
N GLU A 197 -13.09 4.86 4.64
CA GLU A 197 -14.41 4.31 4.32
C GLU A 197 -14.36 3.14 3.32
N GLY A 198 -13.26 2.97 2.59
CA GLY A 198 -13.17 2.02 1.47
C GLY A 198 -14.14 2.39 0.34
N ASN A 199 -14.24 3.69 0.02
CA ASN A 199 -15.18 4.22 -0.98
C ASN A 199 -14.94 3.59 -2.36
N PRO A 200 -15.94 2.90 -2.94
CA PRO A 200 -15.80 2.17 -4.20
C PRO A 200 -16.14 3.00 -5.45
N ARG A 201 -16.36 4.32 -5.33
CA ARG A 201 -16.95 5.14 -6.40
C ARG A 201 -15.93 5.94 -7.21
N GLY A 202 -14.62 5.84 -6.89
CA GLY A 202 -13.58 6.63 -7.54
C GLY A 202 -13.57 8.12 -7.18
N GLU A 203 -14.26 8.53 -6.11
CA GLU A 203 -14.37 9.93 -5.66
C GLU A 203 -13.02 10.52 -5.25
N HIS A 204 -12.06 9.70 -4.84
CA HIS A 204 -10.70 10.12 -4.54
C HIS A 204 -10.04 10.89 -5.69
N ARG A 205 -10.39 10.62 -6.96
CA ARG A 205 -9.80 11.31 -8.13
C ARG A 205 -10.14 12.79 -8.18
N VAL A 206 -11.28 13.21 -7.64
CA VAL A 206 -11.64 14.62 -7.55
C VAL A 206 -10.60 15.39 -6.72
N HIS A 207 -10.17 14.81 -5.60
CA HIS A 207 -9.17 15.41 -4.72
C HIS A 207 -7.77 15.38 -5.34
N LEU A 208 -7.40 14.29 -6.02
CA LEU A 208 -6.14 14.18 -6.74
C LEU A 208 -6.05 15.20 -7.89
N GLN A 209 -7.12 15.38 -8.65
CA GLN A 209 -7.20 16.34 -9.75
C GLN A 209 -7.19 17.79 -9.25
N ALA A 210 -7.93 18.07 -8.16
CA ALA A 210 -7.90 19.36 -7.49
C ALA A 210 -6.48 19.72 -7.01
N TYR A 211 -5.78 18.75 -6.40
CA TYR A 211 -4.37 18.93 -6.03
C TYR A 211 -3.50 19.27 -7.25
N GLN A 212 -3.59 18.52 -8.36
CA GLN A 212 -2.77 18.76 -9.54
C GLN A 212 -3.00 20.18 -10.11
N THR A 213 -4.25 20.62 -10.11
CA THR A 213 -4.58 21.98 -10.54
C THR A 213 -4.01 23.03 -9.61
N LEU A 214 -4.15 22.84 -8.30
CA LEU A 214 -3.72 23.82 -7.31
C LEU A 214 -2.19 23.94 -7.24
N ILE A 215 -1.46 22.82 -7.26
CA ILE A 215 0.00 22.82 -7.11
C ILE A 215 0.72 23.52 -8.29
N GLN A 216 0.14 23.50 -9.47
CA GLN A 216 0.69 24.19 -10.64
C GLN A 216 0.58 25.72 -10.53
N HIS A 217 -0.48 26.22 -9.87
CA HIS A 217 -0.77 27.66 -9.84
C HIS A 217 -0.39 28.32 -8.52
N SER A 218 -0.41 27.59 -7.43
CA SER A 218 -0.24 28.13 -6.07
C SER A 218 0.43 27.10 -5.17
N PRO A 219 1.72 26.73 -5.39
CA PRO A 219 2.45 25.83 -4.51
C PRO A 219 2.61 26.46 -3.10
N PRO A 220 2.61 25.66 -2.02
CA PRO A 220 2.93 26.15 -0.68
C PRO A 220 4.36 26.74 -0.63
N GLU A 221 4.56 27.83 0.12
CA GLU A 221 5.86 28.46 0.25
C GLU A 221 6.82 27.73 1.20
N ASP A 222 6.28 27.04 2.23
CA ASP A 222 7.10 26.23 3.13
C ASP A 222 7.65 25.00 2.40
N PRO A 223 8.98 24.91 2.18
CA PRO A 223 9.57 23.80 1.44
C PRO A 223 9.34 22.43 2.09
N ALA A 224 9.28 22.36 3.41
CA ALA A 224 9.05 21.10 4.12
C ALA A 224 7.61 20.62 3.93
N PHE A 225 6.64 21.53 4.00
CA PHE A 225 5.24 21.23 3.73
C PHE A 225 5.02 20.91 2.25
N LEU A 226 5.62 21.67 1.32
CA LEU A 226 5.56 21.40 -0.13
C LEU A 226 6.10 20.01 -0.47
N THR A 227 7.26 19.63 0.12
CA THR A 227 7.84 18.30 -0.05
C THR A 227 6.88 17.20 0.43
N PHE A 228 6.30 17.36 1.64
CA PHE A 228 5.37 16.41 2.21
C PHE A 228 4.13 16.23 1.33
N ILE A 229 3.49 17.34 0.94
CA ILE A 229 2.26 17.32 0.12
C ILE A 229 2.53 16.75 -1.28
N SER A 230 3.66 17.15 -1.90
CA SER A 230 4.00 16.67 -3.24
C SER A 230 4.24 15.15 -3.26
N GLU A 231 5.01 14.64 -2.29
CA GLU A 231 5.26 13.20 -2.18
C GLU A 231 3.98 12.42 -1.89
N PHE A 232 3.17 12.90 -0.93
CA PHE A 232 1.92 12.25 -0.55
C PHE A 232 0.94 12.13 -1.73
N PHE A 233 0.61 13.23 -2.38
CA PHE A 233 -0.36 13.20 -3.46
C PHE A 233 0.17 12.46 -4.69
N GLN A 234 1.45 12.59 -5.00
CA GLN A 234 2.03 11.88 -6.14
C GLN A 234 2.05 10.36 -5.93
N TYR A 235 2.31 9.90 -4.71
CA TYR A 235 2.19 8.48 -4.36
C TYR A 235 0.79 7.94 -4.68
N HIS A 236 -0.24 8.69 -4.31
CA HIS A 236 -1.64 8.30 -4.54
C HIS A 236 -2.05 8.42 -6.02
N ILE A 237 -1.52 9.41 -6.75
CA ILE A 237 -1.72 9.55 -8.20
C ILE A 237 -1.15 8.33 -8.95
N PHE A 238 0.03 7.88 -8.57
CA PHE A 238 0.62 6.67 -9.16
C PHE A 238 -0.17 5.41 -8.80
N ALA A 239 -0.62 5.30 -7.55
CA ALA A 239 -1.38 4.15 -7.10
C ALA A 239 -2.75 4.02 -7.78
N ASP A 240 -3.37 5.14 -8.20
CA ASP A 240 -4.63 5.14 -8.96
C ASP A 240 -4.53 4.32 -10.25
N GLU A 241 -3.35 4.27 -10.87
CA GLU A 241 -3.08 3.49 -12.09
C GLU A 241 -3.35 1.98 -11.94
N LEU A 242 -3.31 1.44 -10.72
CA LEU A 242 -3.43 0.01 -10.49
C LEU A 242 -4.87 -0.51 -10.57
N ILE A 243 -5.85 0.32 -10.23
CA ILE A 243 -7.27 -0.06 -10.22
C ILE A 243 -8.05 0.63 -11.34
N ARG A 244 -7.64 1.84 -11.70
CA ARG A 244 -8.31 2.61 -12.74
C ARG A 244 -8.43 1.82 -14.03
N TYR A 245 -9.67 1.58 -14.47
CA TYR A 245 -9.92 1.03 -15.80
C TYR A 245 -9.72 2.13 -16.86
N PRO A 246 -8.96 1.90 -17.92
CA PRO A 246 -8.78 2.90 -18.97
C PRO A 246 -10.12 3.16 -19.68
N ASP A 247 -10.69 4.31 -19.44
CA ASP A 247 -11.90 4.80 -20.08
C ASP A 247 -11.55 6.06 -20.89
N ILE A 248 -12.24 6.25 -22.02
CA ILE A 248 -12.08 7.43 -22.88
C ILE A 248 -12.52 8.72 -22.15
N GLN A 249 -13.44 8.60 -21.20
CA GLN A 249 -14.02 9.75 -20.49
C GLN A 249 -13.19 10.26 -19.31
N THR A 250 -12.32 9.43 -18.73
CA THR A 250 -11.51 9.78 -17.54
C THR A 250 -10.05 9.94 -17.92
N ALA A 251 -9.54 11.17 -17.85
CA ALA A 251 -8.12 11.44 -18.11
C ALA A 251 -7.23 10.70 -17.10
N ARG A 252 -6.10 10.20 -17.57
CA ARG A 252 -5.06 9.62 -16.72
C ARG A 252 -4.38 10.73 -15.92
N LEU A 253 -4.24 10.56 -14.61
CA LEU A 253 -3.63 11.56 -13.73
C LEU A 253 -2.10 11.42 -13.66
N ALA A 254 -1.59 10.21 -13.72
CA ALA A 254 -0.17 9.93 -13.63
C ALA A 254 0.56 10.24 -14.95
N SER A 255 1.75 10.86 -14.84
CA SER A 255 2.67 11.09 -15.97
C SER A 255 3.84 10.12 -15.89
N GLU A 256 4.27 9.60 -17.04
CA GLU A 256 5.43 8.72 -17.14
C GLU A 256 6.76 9.44 -16.89
N ASP A 257 6.77 10.76 -17.17
CA ASP A 257 7.95 11.62 -17.05
C ASP A 257 7.83 12.59 -15.87
N TRP A 258 7.09 12.18 -14.80
CA TRP A 258 6.92 13.05 -13.65
C TRP A 258 8.25 13.32 -12.93
N VAL A 259 8.49 14.58 -12.60
CA VAL A 259 9.64 15.04 -11.85
C VAL A 259 9.16 15.86 -10.64
N PRO A 260 9.72 15.66 -9.43
CA PRO A 260 9.36 16.46 -8.26
C PRO A 260 9.60 17.95 -8.49
N ILE A 261 8.65 18.79 -8.07
CA ILE A 261 8.78 20.27 -8.12
C ILE A 261 9.96 20.75 -7.27
N VAL A 262 10.18 20.08 -6.14
CA VAL A 262 11.33 20.28 -5.23
C VAL A 262 11.99 18.95 -4.93
N PRO A 263 13.31 18.90 -4.67
CA PRO A 263 13.98 17.67 -4.25
C PRO A 263 13.34 17.10 -2.97
N ILE A 264 12.95 15.83 -2.99
CA ILE A 264 12.35 15.15 -1.84
C ILE A 264 13.46 14.40 -1.10
N HIS A 265 13.97 15.00 -0.02
CA HIS A 265 15.00 14.43 0.84
C HIS A 265 14.76 14.76 2.32
N PRO A 266 14.76 13.75 3.21
CA PRO A 266 14.70 12.32 2.92
C PRO A 266 13.32 11.91 2.40
N PRO A 267 13.24 10.87 1.55
CA PRO A 267 11.95 10.34 1.10
C PRO A 267 11.20 9.70 2.27
N ARG A 268 9.88 9.95 2.35
CA ARG A 268 8.97 9.29 3.31
C ARG A 268 8.30 8.08 2.69
N LEU A 269 7.96 8.20 1.40
CA LEU A 269 7.27 7.16 0.65
C LEU A 269 8.18 6.60 -0.45
N LEU A 270 8.04 5.32 -0.71
CA LEU A 270 8.74 4.64 -1.78
C LEU A 270 8.11 4.95 -3.15
N GLY A 271 8.94 4.98 -4.17
CA GLY A 271 8.49 5.00 -5.56
C GLY A 271 8.34 6.40 -6.17
N VAL A 272 8.22 7.43 -5.34
CA VAL A 272 7.99 8.82 -5.79
C VAL A 272 9.31 9.54 -6.05
N ALA A 273 10.12 9.72 -5.00
CA ALA A 273 11.38 10.45 -5.10
C ALA A 273 12.48 9.68 -5.83
N ASP A 274 12.41 8.36 -5.80
CA ASP A 274 13.37 7.42 -6.39
C ASP A 274 13.02 6.99 -7.84
N GLY A 275 11.90 7.48 -8.38
CA GLY A 275 11.47 7.26 -9.75
C GLY A 275 10.88 5.87 -10.06
N LEU A 276 10.75 4.96 -9.09
CA LEU A 276 10.24 3.62 -9.33
C LEU A 276 8.81 3.63 -9.90
N PHE A 277 7.95 4.55 -9.46
CA PHE A 277 6.58 4.64 -9.92
C PHE A 277 6.42 5.24 -11.33
N ASN A 278 7.45 5.91 -11.87
CA ASN A 278 7.47 6.23 -13.29
C ASN A 278 7.46 4.93 -14.12
N HIS A 279 8.22 3.89 -13.68
CA HIS A 279 8.17 2.59 -14.33
C HIS A 279 6.80 1.91 -14.19
N LEU A 280 6.11 2.07 -13.06
CA LEU A 280 4.73 1.61 -12.90
C LEU A 280 3.81 2.22 -13.97
N CYS A 281 3.90 3.54 -14.18
CA CYS A 281 3.13 4.24 -15.21
C CYS A 281 3.47 3.77 -16.63
N GLN A 282 4.75 3.52 -16.90
CA GLN A 282 5.21 2.99 -18.19
C GLN A 282 4.67 1.57 -18.43
N ILE A 283 4.70 0.69 -17.41
CA ILE A 283 4.11 -0.66 -17.49
C ILE A 283 2.60 -0.58 -17.76
N THR A 284 1.90 0.32 -17.04
CA THR A 284 0.45 0.54 -17.24
C THR A 284 0.16 1.02 -18.65
N SER A 285 0.99 1.88 -19.23
CA SER A 285 0.86 2.35 -20.62
C SER A 285 1.00 1.18 -21.61
N VAL A 286 2.04 0.37 -21.49
CA VAL A 286 2.23 -0.85 -22.29
C VAL A 286 1.03 -1.78 -22.16
N ARG A 287 0.53 -1.97 -20.92
CA ARG A 287 -0.64 -2.80 -20.64
C ARG A 287 -1.90 -2.28 -21.34
N ASN A 288 -2.12 -0.98 -21.35
CA ASN A 288 -3.27 -0.36 -22.02
C ASN A 288 -3.19 -0.52 -23.53
N THR A 289 -1.98 -0.43 -24.12
CA THR A 289 -1.74 -0.70 -25.55
C THR A 289 -2.08 -2.17 -25.88
N ILE A 290 -1.58 -3.12 -25.09
CA ILE A 290 -1.86 -4.55 -25.28
C ILE A 290 -3.37 -4.82 -25.13
N ARG A 291 -4.03 -4.23 -24.14
CA ARG A 291 -5.49 -4.35 -23.96
C ARG A 291 -6.26 -3.83 -25.19
N ALA A 292 -5.85 -2.69 -25.73
CA ALA A 292 -6.45 -2.15 -26.94
C ALA A 292 -6.24 -3.07 -28.15
N ASN A 293 -5.03 -3.63 -28.32
CA ASN A 293 -4.72 -4.61 -29.36
C ASN A 293 -5.58 -5.89 -29.22
N MET A 294 -5.73 -6.39 -27.99
CA MET A 294 -6.61 -7.54 -27.70
C MET A 294 -8.06 -7.24 -28.09
N ALA A 295 -8.59 -6.08 -27.74
CA ALA A 295 -9.95 -5.67 -28.07
C ALA A 295 -10.16 -5.46 -29.57
N ALA A 296 -9.13 -5.00 -30.29
CA ALA A 296 -9.15 -4.81 -31.74
C ALA A 296 -8.75 -6.06 -32.53
N HIS A 297 -8.48 -7.20 -31.85
CA HIS A 297 -8.01 -8.45 -32.46
C HIS A 297 -6.76 -8.28 -33.35
N VAL A 298 -5.84 -7.41 -32.94
CA VAL A 298 -4.57 -7.21 -33.62
C VAL A 298 -3.64 -8.40 -33.37
N ASP A 299 -2.91 -8.84 -34.39
CA ASP A 299 -1.92 -9.91 -34.31
C ASP A 299 -0.57 -9.43 -34.88
N PRO A 300 0.52 -9.45 -34.10
CA PRO A 300 0.60 -9.92 -32.71
C PRO A 300 -0.03 -8.94 -31.70
N VAL A 301 -0.67 -9.48 -30.68
CA VAL A 301 -1.30 -8.71 -29.59
C VAL A 301 -0.26 -7.84 -28.87
N VAL A 302 0.95 -8.38 -28.65
CA VAL A 302 2.10 -7.66 -28.10
C VAL A 302 2.99 -7.28 -29.25
N ASP A 303 2.96 -6.02 -29.64
CA ASP A 303 3.77 -5.50 -30.76
C ASP A 303 5.25 -5.33 -30.35
N TYR A 304 6.12 -5.17 -31.35
CA TYR A 304 7.55 -4.99 -31.12
C TYR A 304 7.87 -3.75 -30.29
N THR A 305 7.12 -2.67 -30.42
CA THR A 305 7.31 -1.43 -29.65
C THR A 305 7.08 -1.70 -28.17
N SER A 306 5.99 -2.40 -27.84
CA SER A 306 5.70 -2.84 -26.46
C SER A 306 6.79 -3.75 -25.89
N LEU A 307 7.37 -4.67 -26.70
CA LEU A 307 8.46 -5.54 -26.26
C LEU A 307 9.77 -4.76 -26.02
N TYR A 308 10.13 -3.83 -26.90
CA TYR A 308 11.32 -2.98 -26.70
C TYR A 308 11.17 -2.12 -25.44
N ARG A 309 10.02 -1.50 -25.27
CA ARG A 309 9.75 -0.69 -24.07
C ARG A 309 9.79 -1.54 -22.81
N ALA A 310 9.23 -2.75 -22.83
CA ALA A 310 9.31 -3.67 -21.71
C ALA A 310 10.76 -4.06 -21.37
N ALA A 311 11.63 -4.24 -22.37
CA ALA A 311 13.05 -4.52 -22.15
C ALA A 311 13.79 -3.33 -21.52
N GLU A 312 13.48 -2.09 -21.93
CA GLU A 312 14.01 -0.86 -21.32
C GLU A 312 13.57 -0.73 -19.86
N ILE A 313 12.29 -0.99 -19.58
CA ILE A 313 11.74 -0.95 -18.22
C ILE A 313 12.38 -2.05 -17.36
N ASP A 314 12.56 -3.28 -17.88
CA ASP A 314 13.24 -4.37 -17.15
C ASP A 314 14.67 -3.98 -16.76
N ALA A 315 15.42 -3.37 -17.69
CA ALA A 315 16.76 -2.88 -17.42
C ALA A 315 16.74 -1.79 -16.32
N ALA A 316 15.84 -0.82 -16.43
CA ALA A 316 15.72 0.26 -15.46
C ALA A 316 15.31 -0.24 -14.05
N ILE A 317 14.38 -1.19 -13.96
CA ILE A 317 14.04 -1.85 -12.69
C ILE A 317 15.24 -2.58 -12.12
N ARG A 318 16.03 -3.23 -12.95
CA ARG A 318 17.23 -3.98 -12.53
C ARG A 318 18.27 -3.05 -11.90
N ASP A 319 18.50 -1.89 -12.51
CA ASP A 319 19.46 -0.89 -12.05
C ASP A 319 18.95 -0.07 -10.85
N TRP A 320 17.63 -0.03 -10.64
CA TRP A 320 17.03 0.69 -9.52
C TRP A 320 17.43 0.07 -8.17
N THR A 321 17.74 0.91 -7.20
CA THR A 321 18.07 0.52 -5.83
C THR A 321 17.29 1.37 -4.82
N PRO A 322 16.84 0.78 -3.70
CA PRO A 322 16.23 1.55 -2.61
C PRO A 322 17.16 2.65 -2.11
N GLN A 323 16.61 3.80 -1.72
CA GLN A 323 17.37 4.93 -1.17
C GLN A 323 17.54 4.88 0.35
N TRP A 324 16.95 3.89 1.01
CA TRP A 324 17.05 3.71 2.46
C TRP A 324 18.24 2.83 2.86
N PRO A 325 18.83 3.05 4.05
CA PRO A 325 19.96 2.27 4.50
C PRO A 325 19.66 0.77 4.58
N PRO A 326 20.58 -0.10 4.19
CA PRO A 326 20.42 -1.55 4.34
C PRO A 326 20.13 -1.93 5.79
N GLY A 327 19.13 -2.81 6.00
CA GLY A 327 18.69 -3.26 7.32
C GLY A 327 17.53 -2.46 7.91
N ASP A 328 17.16 -1.33 7.35
CA ASP A 328 15.88 -0.66 7.63
C ASP A 328 14.73 -1.52 7.08
N SER A 329 13.58 -1.58 7.77
CA SER A 329 12.42 -2.29 7.26
C SER A 329 11.92 -1.74 5.92
N ARG A 330 12.12 -0.45 5.68
CA ARG A 330 11.81 0.23 4.41
C ARG A 330 12.69 -0.27 3.25
N ASP A 331 13.96 -0.61 3.49
CA ASP A 331 14.83 -1.25 2.48
C ASP A 331 14.21 -2.56 1.98
N ARG A 332 13.69 -3.40 2.88
CA ARG A 332 12.97 -4.62 2.51
C ARG A 332 11.68 -4.35 1.72
N VAL A 333 10.96 -3.27 2.05
CA VAL A 333 9.82 -2.82 1.24
C VAL A 333 10.28 -2.45 -0.16
N GLY A 334 11.42 -1.77 -0.30
CA GLY A 334 12.03 -1.46 -1.61
C GLY A 334 12.28 -2.70 -2.44
N LEU A 335 12.85 -3.74 -1.85
CA LEU A 335 13.07 -5.03 -2.53
C LEU A 335 11.74 -5.68 -2.92
N LEU A 336 10.73 -5.64 -2.06
CA LEU A 336 9.38 -6.14 -2.36
C LEU A 336 8.76 -5.43 -3.56
N TYR A 337 8.87 -4.10 -3.61
CA TYR A 337 8.34 -3.31 -4.72
C TYR A 337 9.09 -3.59 -6.04
N LYS A 338 10.40 -3.83 -5.96
CA LYS A 338 11.19 -4.25 -7.13
C LYS A 338 10.68 -5.58 -7.69
N GLN A 339 10.44 -6.58 -6.85
CA GLN A 339 9.84 -7.86 -7.26
C GLN A 339 8.41 -7.67 -7.82
N MET A 340 7.60 -6.87 -7.16
CA MET A 340 6.25 -6.52 -7.62
C MET A 340 6.29 -5.90 -9.03
N MET A 341 7.23 -4.99 -9.32
CA MET A 341 7.36 -4.39 -10.66
C MET A 341 7.66 -5.43 -11.72
N TRP A 342 8.52 -6.44 -11.43
CA TRP A 342 8.75 -7.54 -12.36
C TRP A 342 7.51 -8.41 -12.56
N VAL A 343 6.77 -8.72 -11.50
CA VAL A 343 5.49 -9.42 -11.62
C VAL A 343 4.55 -8.64 -12.53
N TYR A 344 4.43 -7.32 -12.33
CA TYR A 344 3.56 -6.48 -13.15
C TYR A 344 3.99 -6.43 -14.61
N LEU A 345 5.29 -6.21 -14.86
CA LEU A 345 5.87 -6.13 -16.20
C LEU A 345 5.68 -7.44 -16.96
N PHE A 346 6.13 -8.57 -16.40
CA PHE A 346 6.07 -9.86 -17.08
C PHE A 346 4.62 -10.32 -17.30
N ARG A 347 3.74 -10.11 -16.33
CA ARG A 347 2.32 -10.37 -16.55
C ARG A 347 1.72 -9.50 -17.66
N THR A 348 2.20 -8.30 -17.82
CA THR A 348 1.72 -7.39 -18.87
C THR A 348 2.08 -7.90 -20.26
N ILE A 349 3.33 -8.32 -20.49
CA ILE A 349 3.82 -8.74 -21.81
C ILE A 349 3.50 -10.21 -22.17
N TYR A 350 2.92 -10.97 -21.24
CA TYR A 350 2.43 -12.33 -21.49
C TYR A 350 0.92 -12.42 -21.29
N PRO A 351 0.10 -11.74 -22.14
CA PRO A 351 -1.34 -11.88 -22.09
C PRO A 351 -1.75 -13.31 -22.45
N PRO A 352 -2.87 -13.81 -21.95
CA PRO A 352 -3.37 -15.13 -22.32
C PRO A 352 -3.73 -15.16 -23.80
N SER A 353 -3.29 -16.23 -24.48
CA SER A 353 -3.62 -16.44 -25.91
C SER A 353 -5.13 -16.60 -26.08
N SER A 354 -5.70 -15.90 -27.03
CA SER A 354 -7.13 -16.02 -27.39
C SER A 354 -7.42 -17.30 -28.20
N SER A 355 -6.73 -18.40 -27.93
CA SER A 355 -6.91 -19.68 -28.67
C SER A 355 -8.22 -20.35 -28.27
N THR A 356 -9.32 -19.89 -28.85
CA THR A 356 -10.61 -20.62 -28.91
C THR A 356 -10.56 -21.84 -29.84
N ASN A 357 -9.42 -22.21 -30.43
CA ASN A 357 -9.30 -23.24 -31.47
C ASN A 357 -8.32 -24.38 -31.15
N GLN A 358 -8.11 -24.79 -29.89
CA GLN A 358 -7.32 -25.99 -29.57
C GLN A 358 -8.13 -27.21 -29.16
N SER A 359 -9.43 -27.30 -29.50
CA SER A 359 -10.24 -28.51 -29.24
C SER A 359 -10.44 -29.42 -30.46
N SER A 360 -9.68 -29.30 -31.56
CA SER A 360 -9.88 -30.14 -32.73
C SER A 360 -8.65 -30.77 -33.40
N LEU A 361 -7.52 -30.84 -32.69
CA LEU A 361 -6.33 -31.54 -33.19
C LEU A 361 -5.83 -32.64 -32.24
N SER A 362 -6.71 -33.47 -31.76
CA SER A 362 -6.36 -34.80 -31.22
C SER A 362 -7.24 -35.84 -31.89
N ASN A 363 -6.58 -36.74 -32.58
CA ASN A 363 -7.07 -37.95 -33.24
C ASN A 363 -7.52 -37.83 -34.71
N SER A 364 -6.53 -37.73 -35.61
CA SER A 364 -6.58 -38.45 -36.87
C SER A 364 -5.20 -39.04 -37.17
N SER A 365 -4.93 -40.19 -36.56
CA SER A 365 -4.02 -41.19 -37.12
C SER A 365 -4.68 -41.73 -38.37
N THR A 366 -4.44 -41.04 -39.48
CA THR A 366 -4.78 -41.58 -40.79
C THR A 366 -3.51 -42.18 -41.39
N SER A 367 -3.50 -43.51 -41.40
CA SER A 367 -2.60 -44.34 -42.15
C SER A 367 -2.50 -43.90 -43.62
N LEU A 368 -1.30 -43.60 -44.07
CA LEU A 368 -1.01 -43.40 -45.48
C LEU A 368 -1.15 -44.74 -46.26
N PRO A 369 -1.85 -44.78 -47.39
CA PRO A 369 -1.75 -45.88 -48.31
C PRO A 369 -0.51 -45.69 -49.21
N MET A 370 0.32 -46.74 -49.25
CA MET A 370 1.37 -46.91 -50.24
C MET A 370 0.76 -47.02 -51.65
N LEU A 371 1.30 -46.25 -52.60
CA LEU A 371 1.15 -46.53 -54.01
C LEU A 371 2.51 -46.40 -54.72
N PRO A 372 2.76 -47.24 -55.74
CA PRO A 372 4.11 -47.53 -56.25
C PRO A 372 4.51 -46.71 -57.47
N GLY A 373 5.81 -46.47 -57.53
CA GLY A 373 6.67 -46.35 -58.69
C GLY A 373 6.23 -45.61 -59.96
N SER A 374 7.05 -44.60 -60.31
CA SER A 374 7.51 -44.47 -61.69
C SER A 374 8.71 -43.50 -61.75
N SER A 375 9.78 -43.99 -62.30
CA SER A 375 11.03 -43.37 -62.70
C SER A 375 10.86 -42.46 -63.92
N VAL A 376 11.85 -41.63 -64.14
CA VAL A 376 12.31 -40.86 -65.30
C VAL A 376 12.44 -39.37 -64.88
N GLY A 377 13.57 -38.69 -64.93
CA GLY A 377 14.82 -38.76 -65.66
C GLY A 377 15.19 -37.39 -66.16
N ILE A 378 16.44 -36.98 -65.88
CA ILE A 378 17.30 -36.12 -66.71
C ILE A 378 17.02 -34.60 -66.80
N GLY A 379 18.09 -33.83 -66.52
CA GLY A 379 18.34 -32.52 -67.13
C GLY A 379 19.04 -31.49 -66.23
N SER A 380 20.32 -31.59 -66.12
CA SER A 380 21.44 -30.64 -66.36
C SER A 380 21.06 -29.16 -66.57
N SER A 381 21.74 -28.25 -65.84
CA SER A 381 22.78 -27.33 -66.36
C SER A 381 22.98 -26.16 -65.42
N MET A 382 24.18 -26.03 -64.84
CA MET A 382 25.20 -24.98 -64.98
C MET A 382 24.70 -23.53 -64.85
N ALA A 383 25.25 -22.65 -64.03
CA ALA A 383 26.62 -22.14 -63.92
C ALA A 383 26.74 -21.14 -62.74
N ASN A 384 27.77 -21.29 -61.95
CA ASN A 384 28.89 -20.37 -61.67
C ASN A 384 28.61 -18.87 -61.45
N THR A 385 29.05 -18.34 -60.29
CA THR A 385 30.32 -17.61 -60.02
C THR A 385 30.30 -17.17 -58.55
N ALA A 386 31.13 -17.58 -57.71
CA ALA A 386 32.46 -17.20 -57.24
C ALA A 386 32.60 -15.70 -56.89
N ASN A 387 32.80 -15.43 -55.56
CA ASN A 387 33.92 -14.62 -55.08
C ASN A 387 33.94 -14.54 -53.52
N THR A 388 34.99 -15.12 -52.95
CA THR A 388 35.60 -14.87 -51.63
C THR A 388 37.05 -14.45 -51.90
N PRO A 389 37.91 -14.00 -50.98
CA PRO A 389 37.87 -13.29 -49.70
C PRO A 389 38.83 -12.05 -49.70
N PRO A 390 39.39 -11.48 -48.63
CA PRO A 390 40.35 -12.13 -47.73
C PRO A 390 40.33 -11.73 -46.22
N ARG A 391 40.97 -12.61 -45.50
CA ARG A 391 41.54 -12.55 -44.16
C ARG A 391 42.35 -11.30 -43.81
N SER A 392 42.38 -10.94 -42.53
CA SER A 392 43.64 -10.76 -41.81
C SER A 392 43.48 -10.98 -40.30
N ALA A 393 44.50 -11.62 -39.79
CA ALA A 393 44.71 -12.10 -38.44
C ALA A 393 45.49 -11.07 -37.61
N SER A 394 45.40 -11.16 -36.30
CA SER A 394 46.52 -11.20 -35.34
C SER A 394 45.98 -11.16 -33.91
N ASN A 395 46.21 -12.20 -33.12
CA ASN A 395 47.17 -12.34 -32.03
C ASN A 395 46.93 -11.35 -30.86
N SER A 396 46.85 -11.71 -29.60
CA SER A 396 47.58 -12.74 -28.83
C SER A 396 47.09 -12.74 -27.36
N CYS A 397 47.09 -13.94 -26.75
CA CYS A 397 47.58 -14.35 -25.43
C CYS A 397 47.33 -13.52 -24.16
N ALA A 398 46.71 -14.15 -23.14
CA ALA A 398 47.36 -14.58 -21.89
C ALA A 398 46.33 -15.27 -20.97
N SER A 399 46.45 -16.51 -20.79
CA SER A 399 46.77 -17.43 -19.66
C SER A 399 46.15 -17.14 -18.30
N SER A 400 45.50 -18.21 -17.84
CA SER A 400 44.91 -18.66 -16.57
C SER A 400 45.76 -18.40 -15.29
N PRO A 401 45.24 -18.67 -14.06
CA PRO A 401 45.08 -20.06 -13.62
C PRO A 401 43.83 -20.40 -12.79
N SER A 402 43.51 -21.68 -12.94
CA SER A 402 42.65 -22.55 -12.16
C SER A 402 43.13 -22.73 -10.72
N LEU A 403 42.16 -22.75 -9.77
CA LEU A 403 42.32 -23.46 -8.49
C LEU A 403 41.01 -24.17 -8.14
N ARG A 404 41.06 -25.49 -8.29
CA ARG A 404 40.16 -26.44 -7.61
C ARG A 404 40.82 -26.88 -6.29
N PRO A 405 40.02 -27.27 -5.28
CA PRO A 405 40.38 -28.37 -4.44
C PRO A 405 39.41 -29.53 -4.57
N SER A 406 40.00 -30.70 -4.79
CA SER A 406 39.44 -32.02 -4.65
C SER A 406 39.22 -32.37 -3.19
N ILE A 407 38.11 -33.02 -2.85
CA ILE A 407 38.04 -33.93 -1.69
C ILE A 407 37.31 -35.21 -2.10
N SER A 408 37.91 -36.27 -1.68
CA SER A 408 37.85 -37.67 -1.96
C SER A 408 36.57 -38.41 -1.58
N HIS A 409 36.36 -39.49 -2.33
CA HIS A 409 35.48 -40.62 -2.08
C HIS A 409 35.65 -41.29 -0.72
N THR A 410 34.50 -41.77 -0.16
CA THR A 410 34.47 -43.04 0.53
C THR A 410 33.17 -43.78 0.21
N ASP A 411 33.34 -44.98 -0.36
CA ASP A 411 32.37 -46.03 -0.53
C ASP A 411 31.79 -46.53 0.80
N ILE A 412 30.51 -46.90 0.80
CA ILE A 412 30.00 -48.06 1.57
C ILE A 412 28.68 -48.57 0.95
N THR A 413 28.78 -49.70 0.28
CA THR A 413 27.99 -50.95 0.23
C THR A 413 26.45 -50.92 0.33
N ASN A 414 25.87 -51.47 -0.71
CA ASN A 414 24.53 -52.05 -0.87
C ASN A 414 24.38 -53.39 -0.15
N PRO A 415 23.24 -53.81 0.36
CA PRO A 415 22.71 -55.14 0.04
C PRO A 415 21.22 -55.24 -0.33
N ARG A 416 21.05 -55.90 -1.47
CA ARG A 416 20.06 -56.93 -1.91
C ARG A 416 18.63 -56.94 -1.36
N ARG A 417 17.72 -56.80 -2.32
CA ARG A 417 16.50 -57.56 -2.68
C ARG A 417 15.93 -58.56 -1.66
N HIS A 418 14.62 -58.44 -1.42
CA HIS A 418 13.65 -59.53 -1.51
C HIS A 418 12.27 -59.01 -1.96
N SER A 419 11.82 -59.57 -3.06
CA SER A 419 10.43 -59.48 -3.56
C SER A 419 9.52 -60.38 -2.75
N ILE A 420 8.39 -59.90 -2.25
CA ILE A 420 7.23 -60.73 -1.93
C ILE A 420 6.00 -60.06 -2.53
N ALA A 421 5.41 -60.72 -3.52
CA ALA A 421 4.09 -60.37 -4.06
C ALA A 421 3.00 -60.90 -3.12
N ILE A 422 2.12 -60.03 -2.67
CA ILE A 422 0.85 -60.41 -2.08
C ILE A 422 -0.22 -59.60 -2.80
N HIS A 423 -1.04 -60.31 -3.61
CA HIS A 423 -2.30 -59.80 -4.12
C HIS A 423 -3.28 -59.67 -2.96
N ALA A 424 -3.75 -58.47 -2.68
CA ALA A 424 -4.97 -58.23 -1.95
C ALA A 424 -5.77 -57.16 -2.71
N HIS A 425 -6.85 -57.59 -3.32
CA HIS A 425 -7.93 -56.71 -3.78
C HIS A 425 -8.52 -55.97 -2.59
N THR A 426 -8.26 -54.68 -2.51
CA THR A 426 -9.07 -53.79 -1.71
C THR A 426 -9.45 -52.62 -2.64
N GLN A 427 -10.72 -52.57 -2.99
CA GLN A 427 -11.35 -51.38 -3.55
C GLN A 427 -11.29 -50.30 -2.48
N THR A 428 -10.31 -49.43 -2.59
CA THR A 428 -10.26 -48.17 -1.84
C THR A 428 -10.97 -47.15 -2.72
N GLU A 429 -12.07 -46.62 -2.21
CA GLU A 429 -12.71 -45.40 -2.71
C GLU A 429 -11.63 -44.35 -2.97
N ARG A 430 -11.50 -43.94 -4.24
CA ARG A 430 -10.71 -42.80 -4.62
C ARG A 430 -11.40 -41.59 -3.98
N ALA A 431 -10.85 -41.11 -2.86
CA ALA A 431 -11.04 -39.74 -2.42
C ALA A 431 -10.69 -38.86 -3.62
N ASP A 432 -11.64 -38.06 -4.08
CA ASP A 432 -11.45 -37.05 -5.12
C ASP A 432 -10.29 -36.15 -4.70
N SER A 433 -9.13 -36.40 -5.26
CA SER A 433 -8.02 -35.45 -5.20
C SER A 433 -8.50 -34.18 -5.91
N PRO A 434 -8.37 -33.02 -5.31
CA PRO A 434 -8.75 -31.78 -5.98
C PRO A 434 -8.05 -31.71 -7.34
N PRO A 435 -8.75 -31.26 -8.40
CA PRO A 435 -8.20 -31.22 -9.74
C PRO A 435 -6.87 -30.43 -9.73
N PRO A 436 -5.84 -30.91 -10.46
CA PRO A 436 -4.56 -30.21 -10.49
C PRO A 436 -4.77 -28.78 -10.98
N PHE A 437 -4.29 -27.81 -10.22
CA PHE A 437 -4.35 -26.39 -10.55
C PHE A 437 -3.83 -26.17 -11.98
N ARG A 438 -4.70 -25.67 -12.85
CA ARG A 438 -4.31 -25.33 -14.22
C ARG A 438 -3.46 -24.05 -14.17
N GLN A 439 -2.17 -24.18 -14.43
CA GLN A 439 -1.33 -23.01 -14.69
C GLN A 439 -1.80 -22.29 -15.96
N PRO A 440 -1.66 -20.96 -16.02
CA PRO A 440 -2.01 -20.22 -17.22
C PRO A 440 -1.20 -20.72 -18.41
N PRO A 441 -1.81 -20.85 -19.60
CA PRO A 441 -1.07 -21.09 -20.82
C PRO A 441 -0.05 -19.94 -21.01
N ASN A 442 1.20 -20.25 -21.35
CA ASN A 442 2.31 -19.31 -21.50
C ASN A 442 2.82 -18.66 -20.19
N HIS A 443 2.90 -19.43 -19.13
CA HIS A 443 3.45 -18.96 -17.86
C HIS A 443 4.98 -18.77 -17.95
N ASP A 444 5.45 -17.54 -17.73
CA ASP A 444 6.88 -17.25 -17.62
C ASP A 444 7.40 -17.64 -16.23
N PRO A 445 8.44 -18.49 -16.12
CA PRO A 445 8.99 -18.92 -14.82
C PRO A 445 9.53 -17.75 -13.97
N ARG A 446 9.89 -16.62 -14.59
CA ARG A 446 10.31 -15.42 -13.87
C ARG A 446 9.20 -14.84 -13.00
N ILE A 447 7.93 -14.99 -13.41
CA ILE A 447 6.78 -14.59 -12.60
C ILE A 447 6.72 -15.43 -11.33
N THR A 448 6.87 -16.76 -11.45
CA THR A 448 6.86 -17.64 -10.27
C THR A 448 7.97 -17.28 -9.29
N LEU A 449 9.18 -17.09 -9.80
CA LEU A 449 10.32 -16.72 -8.96
C LEU A 449 10.07 -15.38 -8.23
N ALA A 450 9.64 -14.35 -8.97
CA ALA A 450 9.37 -13.05 -8.39
C ALA A 450 8.21 -13.10 -7.35
N VAL A 451 7.18 -13.93 -7.57
CA VAL A 451 6.09 -14.15 -6.60
C VAL A 451 6.62 -14.85 -5.34
N ASP A 452 7.41 -15.91 -5.47
CA ASP A 452 7.93 -16.66 -4.31
C ASP A 452 8.89 -15.82 -3.48
N GLU A 453 9.76 -15.03 -4.11
CA GLU A 453 10.61 -14.05 -3.42
C GLU A 453 9.78 -12.97 -2.73
N SER A 454 8.78 -12.42 -3.41
CA SER A 454 7.86 -11.42 -2.84
C SER A 454 7.14 -11.96 -1.60
N LEU A 455 6.61 -13.16 -1.66
CA LEU A 455 5.93 -13.79 -0.54
C LEU A 455 6.89 -14.04 0.63
N THR A 456 8.15 -14.40 0.35
CA THR A 456 9.18 -14.58 1.38
C THR A 456 9.51 -13.27 2.08
N ILE A 457 9.57 -12.16 1.33
CA ILE A 457 9.76 -10.82 1.89
C ILE A 457 8.53 -10.40 2.71
N LEU A 458 7.31 -10.61 2.20
CA LEU A 458 6.06 -10.29 2.90
C LEU A 458 5.96 -10.99 4.26
N ASP A 459 6.32 -12.27 4.35
CA ASP A 459 6.29 -13.03 5.61
C ASP A 459 7.32 -12.53 6.63
N SER A 460 8.31 -11.74 6.21
CA SER A 460 9.34 -11.18 7.10
C SER A 460 8.89 -9.95 7.89
N PHE A 461 7.76 -9.31 7.51
CA PHE A 461 7.26 -8.13 8.19
C PHE A 461 6.44 -8.50 9.43
N LYS A 462 6.70 -7.80 10.53
CA LYS A 462 5.89 -7.96 11.75
C LYS A 462 4.56 -7.23 11.60
N PRO A 463 3.48 -7.73 12.22
CA PRO A 463 2.19 -7.02 12.21
C PRO A 463 2.22 -5.60 12.78
N SER A 464 3.18 -5.29 13.65
CA SER A 464 3.37 -3.96 14.25
C SER A 464 4.39 -3.08 13.50
N ASP A 465 4.90 -3.52 12.36
CA ASP A 465 5.90 -2.75 11.59
C ASP A 465 5.20 -1.55 10.91
N PRO A 466 5.69 -0.31 11.07
CA PRO A 466 5.10 0.86 10.41
C PRO A 466 5.05 0.76 8.89
N THR A 467 5.92 -0.03 8.29
CA THR A 467 5.93 -0.28 6.84
C THR A 467 4.70 -1.04 6.33
N GLN A 468 3.86 -1.60 7.20
CA GLN A 468 2.56 -2.19 6.82
C GLN A 468 1.72 -1.22 5.98
N THR A 469 1.83 0.09 6.21
CA THR A 469 1.17 1.13 5.43
C THR A 469 1.52 1.10 3.93
N LEU A 470 2.67 0.55 3.55
CA LEU A 470 3.13 0.46 2.16
C LEU A 470 2.85 -0.91 1.50
N LEU A 471 2.31 -1.90 2.22
CA LEU A 471 2.27 -3.27 1.71
C LEU A 471 1.03 -3.60 0.87
N LEU A 472 0.01 -2.74 0.85
CA LEU A 472 -1.24 -3.03 0.14
C LEU A 472 -1.05 -3.08 -1.38
N ILE A 473 -0.28 -2.15 -1.96
CA ILE A 473 0.05 -2.14 -3.39
C ILE A 473 0.72 -3.46 -3.82
N PRO A 474 1.82 -3.91 -3.17
CA PRO A 474 2.41 -5.19 -3.49
C PRO A 474 1.46 -6.38 -3.33
N CYS A 475 0.64 -6.39 -2.28
CA CYS A 475 -0.35 -7.46 -2.06
C CYS A 475 -1.32 -7.59 -3.23
N LEU A 476 -1.81 -6.47 -3.78
CA LEU A 476 -2.69 -6.49 -4.95
C LEU A 476 -1.98 -7.10 -6.17
N VAL A 477 -0.84 -6.54 -6.57
CA VAL A 477 -0.17 -6.93 -7.81
C VAL A 477 0.32 -8.38 -7.75
N ILE A 478 1.01 -8.75 -6.66
CA ILE A 478 1.53 -10.09 -6.43
C ILE A 478 0.38 -11.10 -6.30
N GLY A 479 -0.69 -10.74 -5.58
CA GLY A 479 -1.87 -11.59 -5.38
C GLY A 479 -2.54 -11.98 -6.69
N THR A 480 -2.54 -11.10 -7.70
CA THR A 480 -3.06 -11.42 -9.04
C THR A 480 -2.23 -12.48 -9.78
N ALA A 481 -1.02 -12.78 -9.32
CA ALA A 481 -0.10 -13.77 -9.87
C ALA A 481 0.09 -15.00 -8.98
N CYS A 482 -0.67 -15.13 -7.89
CA CYS A 482 -0.66 -16.28 -6.99
C CYS A 482 -1.57 -17.37 -7.55
N PHE A 483 -0.98 -18.39 -8.19
CA PHE A 483 -1.72 -19.45 -8.87
C PHE A 483 -2.01 -20.66 -7.98
N SER A 484 -1.43 -20.75 -6.79
CA SER A 484 -1.70 -21.84 -5.85
C SER A 484 -2.49 -21.36 -4.62
N PRO A 485 -3.36 -22.21 -4.03
CA PRO A 485 -4.09 -21.86 -2.81
C PRO A 485 -3.17 -21.49 -1.65
N ALA A 486 -1.99 -22.09 -1.56
CA ALA A 486 -1.01 -21.78 -0.53
C ALA A 486 -0.44 -20.35 -0.67
N GLN A 487 -0.12 -19.92 -1.91
CA GLN A 487 0.31 -18.55 -2.18
C GLN A 487 -0.84 -17.55 -1.92
N GLN A 488 -2.07 -17.87 -2.34
CA GLN A 488 -3.24 -17.03 -2.10
C GLN A 488 -3.50 -16.83 -0.60
N GLU A 489 -3.36 -17.87 0.24
CA GLU A 489 -3.57 -17.73 1.69
C GLU A 489 -2.48 -16.87 2.35
N ARG A 490 -1.24 -16.92 1.87
CA ARG A 490 -0.18 -16.00 2.33
C ARG A 490 -0.55 -14.54 2.03
N VAL A 491 -1.03 -14.25 0.81
CA VAL A 491 -1.50 -12.89 0.45
C VAL A 491 -2.72 -12.48 1.27
N ARG A 492 -3.71 -13.37 1.48
CA ARG A 492 -4.86 -13.08 2.37
C ARG A 492 -4.40 -12.70 3.77
N THR A 493 -3.43 -13.43 4.30
CA THR A 493 -2.87 -13.16 5.62
C THR A 493 -2.16 -11.80 5.64
N ALA A 494 -1.38 -11.47 4.61
CA ALA A 494 -0.74 -10.16 4.48
C ALA A 494 -1.76 -9.02 4.41
N VAL A 495 -2.81 -9.13 3.58
CA VAL A 495 -3.88 -8.13 3.47
C VAL A 495 -4.61 -7.94 4.81
N ARG A 496 -4.94 -9.05 5.52
CA ARG A 496 -5.55 -8.95 6.87
C ARG A 496 -4.61 -8.26 7.87
N THR A 497 -3.31 -8.49 7.77
CA THR A 497 -2.31 -7.85 8.63
C THR A 497 -2.24 -6.35 8.35
N VAL A 498 -2.21 -5.95 7.08
CA VAL A 498 -2.28 -4.54 6.67
C VAL A 498 -3.57 -3.90 7.19
N ARG A 499 -4.73 -4.54 7.01
CA ARG A 499 -6.03 -4.07 7.54
C ARG A 499 -6.00 -3.89 9.06
N GLY A 500 -5.43 -4.87 9.77
CA GLY A 500 -5.31 -4.82 11.23
C GLY A 500 -4.38 -3.73 11.74
N TYR A 501 -3.35 -3.38 10.97
CA TYR A 501 -2.42 -2.29 11.30
C TYR A 501 -2.97 -0.92 10.95
N THR A 502 -3.37 -0.73 9.68
CA THR A 502 -3.78 0.58 9.17
C THR A 502 -5.18 0.98 9.58
N GLY A 503 -6.10 0.03 9.79
CA GLY A 503 -7.51 0.30 10.00
C GLY A 503 -8.27 0.76 8.74
N LEU A 504 -7.60 0.92 7.60
CA LEU A 504 -8.19 1.46 6.37
C LEU A 504 -9.01 0.41 5.61
N ARG A 505 -10.25 0.73 5.25
CA ARG A 505 -11.20 -0.20 4.61
C ARG A 505 -10.97 -0.41 3.11
N ASN A 506 -10.12 0.38 2.46
CA ASN A 506 -9.69 0.10 1.10
C ASN A 506 -8.97 -1.26 0.97
N THR A 507 -8.39 -1.79 2.05
CA THR A 507 -7.85 -3.15 2.14
C THR A 507 -8.91 -4.23 1.87
N ASP A 508 -10.15 -4.00 2.31
CA ASP A 508 -11.28 -4.91 2.09
C ASP A 508 -11.63 -4.97 0.59
N ARG A 509 -11.48 -3.84 -0.12
CA ARG A 509 -11.65 -3.78 -1.59
C ARG A 509 -10.58 -4.55 -2.35
N VAL A 510 -9.32 -4.47 -1.88
CA VAL A 510 -8.24 -5.30 -2.45
C VAL A 510 -8.54 -6.79 -2.27
N ALA A 511 -8.98 -7.19 -1.08
CA ALA A 511 -9.37 -8.58 -0.83
C ALA A 511 -10.51 -9.03 -1.76
N GLU A 512 -11.55 -8.20 -1.94
CA GLU A 512 -12.68 -8.47 -2.83
C GLU A 512 -12.25 -8.71 -4.29
N VAL A 513 -11.38 -7.84 -4.82
CA VAL A 513 -10.83 -7.97 -6.18
C VAL A 513 -9.99 -9.24 -6.31
N LEU A 514 -9.11 -9.53 -5.34
CA LEU A 514 -8.26 -10.72 -5.37
C LEU A 514 -9.07 -12.01 -5.31
N GLU A 515 -10.08 -12.08 -4.46
CA GLU A 515 -10.95 -13.25 -4.37
C GLU A 515 -11.70 -13.53 -5.70
N GLU A 516 -12.14 -12.49 -6.40
CA GLU A 516 -12.75 -12.68 -7.72
C GLU A 516 -11.72 -13.08 -8.77
N VAL A 517 -10.51 -12.50 -8.76
CA VAL A 517 -9.42 -12.92 -9.65
C VAL A 517 -9.08 -14.40 -9.43
N TRP A 518 -9.02 -14.87 -8.19
CA TRP A 518 -8.75 -16.28 -7.89
C TRP A 518 -9.90 -17.19 -8.31
N ARG A 519 -11.16 -16.75 -8.14
CA ARG A 519 -12.32 -17.47 -8.71
C ARG A 519 -12.28 -17.55 -10.25
N CYS A 520 -11.80 -16.50 -10.91
CA CYS A 520 -11.56 -16.54 -12.36
C CYS A 520 -10.45 -17.54 -12.73
N MET A 521 -9.39 -17.68 -11.91
CA MET A 521 -8.36 -18.71 -12.11
C MET A 521 -8.95 -20.13 -12.02
N GLU A 522 -9.77 -20.39 -11.02
CA GLU A 522 -10.44 -21.68 -10.84
C GLU A 522 -11.34 -22.05 -12.05
N ARG A 523 -12.00 -21.04 -12.63
CA ARG A 523 -12.83 -21.20 -13.83
C ARG A 523 -12.03 -21.24 -15.14
N GLY A 524 -10.72 -20.95 -15.09
CA GLY A 524 -9.85 -20.90 -16.29
C GLY A 524 -10.09 -19.65 -17.15
N GLU A 525 -10.67 -18.60 -16.60
CA GLU A 525 -10.98 -17.32 -17.28
C GLU A 525 -9.74 -16.43 -17.37
N TRP A 526 -8.66 -16.91 -18.01
CA TRP A 526 -7.33 -16.29 -17.97
C TRP A 526 -7.29 -14.85 -18.50
N ALA A 527 -8.14 -14.50 -19.46
CA ALA A 527 -8.25 -13.12 -19.94
C ALA A 527 -8.73 -12.17 -18.84
N ARG A 528 -9.68 -12.59 -18.01
CA ARG A 528 -10.12 -11.82 -16.85
C ARG A 528 -9.07 -11.80 -15.75
N VAL A 529 -8.38 -12.92 -15.49
CA VAL A 529 -7.25 -12.98 -14.56
C VAL A 529 -6.14 -12.01 -14.95
N TRP A 530 -5.86 -11.89 -16.24
CA TRP A 530 -4.89 -10.91 -16.74
C TRP A 530 -5.39 -9.48 -16.50
N ASP A 531 -6.68 -9.20 -16.74
CA ASP A 531 -7.29 -7.89 -16.62
C ASP A 531 -8.01 -7.67 -15.29
N TRP A 532 -7.26 -7.65 -14.17
CA TRP A 532 -7.85 -7.41 -12.84
C TRP A 532 -8.54 -6.05 -12.71
N GLN A 533 -8.14 -5.03 -13.49
CA GLN A 533 -8.82 -3.74 -13.56
C GLN A 533 -10.22 -3.90 -14.15
N GLY A 534 -10.37 -4.76 -15.16
CA GLY A 534 -11.67 -5.17 -15.70
C GLY A 534 -12.49 -5.98 -14.68
N VAL A 535 -11.84 -6.79 -13.86
CA VAL A 535 -12.51 -7.50 -12.74
C VAL A 535 -13.03 -6.50 -11.71
N ALA A 536 -12.21 -5.54 -11.24
CA ALA A 536 -12.64 -4.50 -10.32
C ALA A 536 -13.84 -3.72 -10.86
N ARG A 537 -13.79 -3.32 -12.14
CA ARG A 537 -14.91 -2.67 -12.83
C ARG A 537 -16.17 -3.54 -12.85
N SER A 538 -16.04 -4.85 -13.10
CA SER A 538 -17.19 -5.76 -13.12
C SER A 538 -17.85 -5.97 -11.75
N LEU A 539 -17.07 -5.79 -10.68
CA LEU A 539 -17.57 -5.78 -9.30
C LEU A 539 -18.20 -4.43 -8.91
N GLY A 540 -18.08 -3.41 -9.76
CA GLY A 540 -18.53 -2.06 -9.44
C GLY A 540 -17.65 -1.36 -8.40
N VAL A 541 -16.39 -1.79 -8.23
CA VAL A 541 -15.45 -1.20 -7.28
C VAL A 541 -14.37 -0.41 -8.02
N ASP A 542 -14.27 0.86 -7.67
CA ASP A 542 -13.29 1.81 -8.17
C ASP A 542 -12.72 2.58 -6.97
N PHE A 543 -11.57 2.17 -6.49
CA PHE A 543 -10.99 2.63 -5.24
C PHE A 543 -9.49 2.87 -5.35
N LEU A 544 -8.93 3.58 -4.39
CA LEU A 544 -7.50 3.83 -4.32
C LEU A 544 -6.80 2.73 -3.52
N CYS A 545 -5.84 2.06 -4.15
CA CYS A 545 -5.07 0.97 -3.54
C CYS A 545 -3.76 1.51 -2.94
N THR A 546 -3.82 2.00 -1.69
CA THR A 546 -2.63 2.51 -0.97
C THR A 546 -2.68 2.09 0.50
#